data_a36ef4b4e58ba49b32090ffe235b96dc
#
_entry.id   a36ef4b4e58ba49b32090ffe235b96dc
#
_cell.length_a   1.000
_cell.length_b   1.000
_cell.length_c   1.000
_cell.angle_alpha   90.00
_cell.angle_beta   90.00
_cell.angle_gamma   90.00
#
_symmetry.space_group_name_H-M   'P 1'
#
loop_
_entity.id
_entity.type
_entity.pdbx_description
1 polymer ?
#
loop_
_entity_poly.entity_id
_entity_poly.type
_entity_poly.pdbx_seq_one_letter_code
_entity_poly.pdbx_strand_id
1 'polypeptide(L)'
;ARVVAGPQRRSNIMSDQEKKIIAYHESGHTVVAKLLPNSDPVHKVSIVARGHALGYTLQLPKEDKHLTSRADILNRLAVLLGGRCAEEIVFSDVTTGSADDLAKASSYALKMVTEFGMSEKIGPLSLKKPDQEVFLGRDISQKCGYSENTAQLIDEEVKRIVLDAQAKARELLVQHKKILDEIAAKLCDREMLSGEDIDVIFQGSPA
;
A
#
# COMPACT_ATOMS: atom_id res chain seq x y z
N ALA A 1 15.74 -26.17 -40.52
CA ALA A 1 14.91 -25.42 -39.57
C ALA A 1 15.82 -24.50 -38.72
N ARG A 2 15.79 -23.22 -39.01
CA ARG A 2 16.52 -22.20 -38.19
C ARG A 2 15.60 -21.87 -37.04
N VAL A 3 16.04 -22.23 -35.82
CA VAL A 3 15.48 -21.70 -34.57
C VAL A 3 16.01 -20.27 -34.43
N VAL A 4 15.15 -19.28 -34.67
CA VAL A 4 15.44 -17.88 -34.38
C VAL A 4 15.25 -17.73 -32.86
N ALA A 5 16.33 -17.86 -32.12
CA ALA A 5 16.35 -17.42 -30.72
C ALA A 5 16.11 -15.89 -30.72
N GLY A 6 14.97 -15.46 -30.20
CA GLY A 6 14.69 -14.04 -30.03
C GLY A 6 15.80 -13.38 -29.16
N PRO A 7 16.00 -12.05 -29.30
CA PRO A 7 17.05 -11.36 -28.55
C PRO A 7 16.84 -11.59 -27.04
N GLN A 8 17.92 -11.97 -26.35
CA GLN A 8 17.96 -12.00 -24.89
C GLN A 8 17.38 -10.68 -24.39
N ARG A 9 16.31 -10.74 -23.57
CA ARG A 9 15.84 -9.56 -22.84
C ARG A 9 17.07 -9.06 -22.06
N ARG A 10 17.59 -7.90 -22.46
CA ARG A 10 18.53 -7.16 -21.63
C ARG A 10 17.87 -7.00 -20.27
N SER A 11 18.45 -7.58 -19.23
CA SER A 11 18.10 -7.25 -17.87
C SER A 11 18.17 -5.72 -17.78
N ASN A 12 17.04 -5.05 -17.53
CA ASN A 12 17.06 -3.62 -17.23
C ASN A 12 17.95 -3.49 -15.99
N ILE A 13 19.17 -2.98 -16.19
CA ILE A 13 20.06 -2.67 -15.09
C ILE A 13 19.43 -1.44 -14.45
N MET A 14 18.84 -1.66 -13.26
CA MET A 14 18.28 -0.61 -12.44
C MET A 14 19.40 0.38 -12.09
N SER A 15 19.15 1.67 -12.26
CA SER A 15 20.12 2.69 -11.85
C SER A 15 20.25 2.74 -10.33
N ASP A 16 21.40 3.18 -9.80
CA ASP A 16 21.60 3.34 -8.36
C ASP A 16 20.57 4.28 -7.73
N GLN A 17 20.12 5.29 -8.47
CA GLN A 17 19.06 6.20 -8.03
C GLN A 17 17.72 5.48 -7.91
N GLU A 18 17.32 4.71 -8.92
CA GLU A 18 16.08 3.91 -8.86
C GLU A 18 16.14 2.89 -7.74
N LYS A 19 17.29 2.19 -7.58
CA LYS A 19 17.53 1.26 -6.49
C LYS A 19 17.30 1.92 -5.12
N LYS A 20 17.82 3.14 -4.94
CA LYS A 20 17.65 3.91 -3.72
C LYS A 20 16.19 4.30 -3.48
N ILE A 21 15.48 4.76 -4.52
CA ILE A 21 14.05 5.13 -4.40
C ILE A 21 13.23 3.91 -3.98
N ILE A 22 13.43 2.77 -4.63
CA ILE A 22 12.70 1.53 -4.30
C ILE A 22 13.04 1.07 -2.88
N ALA A 23 14.31 1.15 -2.46
CA ALA A 23 14.70 0.80 -1.11
C ALA A 23 13.99 1.64 -0.04
N TYR A 24 13.86 2.95 -0.25
CA TYR A 24 13.08 3.81 0.65
C TYR A 24 11.59 3.53 0.60
N HIS A 25 11.04 3.26 -0.57
CA HIS A 25 9.64 2.89 -0.76
C HIS A 25 9.29 1.64 0.06
N GLU A 26 10.02 0.54 -0.14
CA GLU A 26 9.80 -0.71 0.60
C GLU A 26 10.09 -0.57 2.11
N SER A 27 11.09 0.25 2.46
CA SER A 27 11.36 0.58 3.87
C SER A 27 10.19 1.35 4.50
N GLY A 28 9.53 2.21 3.75
CA GLY A 28 8.34 2.94 4.20
C GLY A 28 7.20 2.01 4.60
N HIS A 29 6.85 1.06 3.73
CA HIS A 29 5.88 0.01 4.06
C HIS A 29 6.28 -0.78 5.29
N THR A 30 7.55 -1.16 5.36
CA THR A 30 8.11 -1.98 6.45
C THR A 30 8.03 -1.26 7.80
N VAL A 31 8.46 -0.01 7.88
CA VAL A 31 8.45 0.77 9.14
C VAL A 31 7.02 0.98 9.62
N VAL A 32 6.11 1.40 8.74
CA VAL A 32 4.70 1.63 9.11
C VAL A 32 4.04 0.32 9.56
N ALA A 33 4.26 -0.79 8.85
CA ALA A 33 3.72 -2.09 9.22
C ALA A 33 4.22 -2.57 10.59
N LYS A 34 5.49 -2.33 10.90
CA LYS A 34 6.10 -2.77 12.16
C LYS A 34 5.63 -1.97 13.37
N LEU A 35 5.29 -0.69 13.18
CA LEU A 35 4.86 0.21 14.24
C LEU A 35 3.37 0.18 14.52
N LEU A 36 2.55 -0.22 13.55
CA LEU A 36 1.10 -0.27 13.73
C LEU A 36 0.65 -1.57 14.43
N PRO A 37 -0.23 -1.46 15.43
CA PRO A 37 -0.77 -2.63 16.10
C PRO A 37 -1.62 -3.47 15.13
N ASN A 38 -1.66 -4.77 15.34
CA ASN A 38 -2.44 -5.74 14.55
C ASN A 38 -2.10 -5.79 13.05
N SER A 39 -1.00 -5.16 12.63
CA SER A 39 -0.47 -5.36 11.28
C SER A 39 0.13 -6.75 11.14
N ASP A 40 0.00 -7.33 9.95
CA ASP A 40 0.64 -8.61 9.67
C ASP A 40 2.16 -8.47 9.76
N PRO A 41 2.86 -9.45 10.37
CA PRO A 41 4.30 -9.38 10.52
C PRO A 41 5.02 -9.26 9.18
N VAL A 42 6.02 -8.42 9.14
CA VAL A 42 6.93 -8.36 8.00
C VAL A 42 7.82 -9.61 8.03
N HIS A 43 7.67 -10.46 7.03
CA HIS A 43 8.46 -11.68 6.88
C HIS A 43 9.72 -11.45 6.06
N LYS A 44 9.63 -10.60 5.03
CA LYS A 44 10.71 -10.34 4.09
C LYS A 44 10.48 -9.04 3.32
N VAL A 45 11.56 -8.32 3.09
CA VAL A 45 11.60 -7.13 2.22
C VAL A 45 12.64 -7.34 1.13
N SER A 46 12.33 -6.98 -0.10
CA SER A 46 13.24 -7.15 -1.23
C SER A 46 13.07 -6.04 -2.26
N ILE A 47 14.17 -5.59 -2.81
CA ILE A 47 14.22 -4.66 -3.95
C ILE A 47 14.65 -5.35 -5.24
N VAL A 48 14.66 -6.68 -5.25
CA VAL A 48 14.90 -7.48 -6.46
C VAL A 48 13.62 -7.57 -7.27
N ALA A 49 13.67 -7.10 -8.49
CA ALA A 49 12.51 -7.10 -9.38
C ALA A 49 11.95 -8.51 -9.62
N ARG A 50 10.64 -8.67 -9.47
CA ARG A 50 9.90 -9.91 -9.79
C ARG A 50 8.71 -9.59 -10.69
N GLY A 51 8.74 -10.05 -11.92
CA GLY A 51 7.68 -9.78 -12.90
C GLY A 51 7.57 -8.29 -13.18
N HIS A 52 6.46 -7.67 -12.80
CA HIS A 52 6.21 -6.23 -12.96
C HIS A 52 6.54 -5.41 -11.71
N ALA A 53 6.76 -6.06 -10.55
CA ALA A 53 7.12 -5.38 -9.31
C ALA A 53 8.63 -5.15 -9.26
N LEU A 54 9.02 -3.91 -8.93
CA LEU A 54 10.43 -3.51 -8.76
C LEU A 54 10.97 -3.84 -7.37
N GLY A 55 10.08 -4.00 -6.39
CA GLY A 55 10.35 -4.44 -5.03
C GLY A 55 9.11 -5.08 -4.42
N TYR A 56 9.22 -5.59 -3.20
CA TYR A 56 8.07 -6.08 -2.44
C TYR A 56 8.38 -6.20 -0.96
N THR A 57 7.38 -5.90 -0.14
CA THR A 57 7.36 -6.19 1.29
C THR A 57 6.36 -7.32 1.55
N LEU A 58 6.87 -8.49 1.93
CA LEU A 58 6.04 -9.66 2.21
C LEU A 58 5.60 -9.66 3.67
N GLN A 59 4.30 -9.53 3.88
CA GLN A 59 3.64 -9.71 5.15
C GLN A 59 2.87 -11.03 5.14
N LEU A 60 2.99 -11.82 6.19
CA LEU A 60 2.26 -13.07 6.34
C LEU A 60 1.36 -12.98 7.58
N PRO A 61 0.06 -13.26 7.44
CA PRO A 61 -0.83 -13.28 8.58
C PRO A 61 -0.39 -14.37 9.58
N LYS A 62 -0.44 -14.03 10.87
CA LYS A 62 -0.17 -15.03 11.95
C LYS A 62 -1.28 -16.04 12.10
N GLU A 63 -2.51 -15.63 11.79
CA GLU A 63 -3.73 -16.41 11.93
C GLU A 63 -4.69 -16.10 10.79
N ASP A 64 -5.54 -17.06 10.43
CA ASP A 64 -6.63 -16.82 9.47
C ASP A 64 -7.69 -15.93 10.12
N LYS A 65 -7.66 -14.64 9.82
CA LYS A 65 -8.67 -13.69 10.30
C LYS A 65 -9.92 -13.77 9.43
N HIS A 66 -11.01 -14.24 10.01
CA HIS A 66 -12.32 -14.25 9.35
C HIS A 66 -13.04 -12.89 9.40
N LEU A 67 -12.68 -12.03 10.33
CA LEU A 67 -13.24 -10.69 10.50
C LEU A 67 -12.12 -9.65 10.48
N THR A 68 -12.37 -8.54 9.80
CA THR A 68 -11.46 -7.39 9.73
C THR A 68 -12.16 -6.18 10.33
N SER A 69 -11.57 -5.59 11.36
CA SER A 69 -12.13 -4.41 12.01
C SER A 69 -11.86 -3.14 11.19
N ARG A 70 -12.60 -2.05 11.50
CA ARG A 70 -12.34 -0.71 10.94
C ARG A 70 -10.89 -0.29 11.21
N ALA A 71 -10.38 -0.53 12.42
CA ALA A 71 -9.01 -0.18 12.79
C ALA A 71 -7.97 -0.95 11.96
N ASP A 72 -8.21 -2.25 11.71
CA ASP A 72 -7.31 -3.06 10.87
C ASP A 72 -7.25 -2.52 9.44
N ILE A 73 -8.39 -2.10 8.86
CA ILE A 73 -8.42 -1.53 7.51
C ILE A 73 -7.68 -0.19 7.49
N LEU A 74 -7.89 0.70 8.47
CA LEU A 74 -7.19 1.98 8.56
C LEU A 74 -5.67 1.78 8.70
N ASN A 75 -5.22 0.83 9.50
CA ASN A 75 -3.82 0.47 9.60
C ASN A 75 -3.27 -0.05 8.25
N ARG A 76 -4.03 -0.89 7.57
CA ARG A 76 -3.65 -1.39 6.24
C ARG A 76 -3.52 -0.27 5.21
N LEU A 77 -4.41 0.73 5.26
CA LEU A 77 -4.30 1.93 4.42
C LEU A 77 -3.00 2.70 4.70
N ALA A 78 -2.67 2.90 5.97
CA ALA A 78 -1.43 3.58 6.35
C ALA A 78 -0.18 2.82 5.88
N VAL A 79 -0.18 1.48 5.97
CA VAL A 79 0.91 0.64 5.43
C VAL A 79 1.03 0.81 3.92
N LEU A 80 -0.08 0.73 3.15
CA LEU A 80 -0.08 0.93 1.70
C LEU A 80 0.47 2.30 1.29
N LEU A 81 0.21 3.33 2.07
CA LEU A 81 0.69 4.69 1.78
C LEU A 81 2.12 4.95 2.29
N GLY A 82 2.68 4.03 3.07
CA GLY A 82 4.01 4.15 3.67
C GLY A 82 5.13 4.35 2.66
N GLY A 83 5.12 3.60 1.55
CA GLY A 83 6.12 3.71 0.50
C GLY A 83 6.16 5.10 -0.13
N ARG A 84 5.00 5.62 -0.55
CA ARG A 84 4.85 6.96 -1.10
C ARG A 84 5.28 8.04 -0.08
N CYS A 85 4.89 7.92 1.17
CA CYS A 85 5.28 8.86 2.22
C CYS A 85 6.81 8.87 2.43
N ALA A 86 7.47 7.72 2.35
CA ALA A 86 8.92 7.64 2.43
C ALA A 86 9.61 8.37 1.27
N GLU A 87 9.10 8.21 0.04
CA GLU A 87 9.60 8.97 -1.12
C GLU A 87 9.45 10.49 -0.91
N GLU A 88 8.28 10.96 -0.49
CA GLU A 88 8.01 12.39 -0.21
C GLU A 88 8.95 12.96 0.87
N ILE A 89 9.19 12.22 1.95
CA ILE A 89 10.05 12.65 3.06
C ILE A 89 11.51 12.76 2.64
N VAL A 90 11.99 11.82 1.83
CA VAL A 90 13.42 11.67 1.53
C VAL A 90 13.82 12.43 0.27
N PHE A 91 13.00 12.38 -0.75
CA PHE A 91 13.34 12.95 -2.07
C PHE A 91 12.55 14.22 -2.40
N SER A 92 11.57 14.62 -1.56
CA SER A 92 10.64 15.73 -1.84
C SER A 92 9.90 15.56 -3.17
N ASP A 93 9.75 14.32 -3.62
CA ASP A 93 9.11 13.92 -4.87
C ASP A 93 8.43 12.57 -4.71
N VAL A 94 7.64 12.16 -5.70
CA VAL A 94 6.95 10.88 -5.72
C VAL A 94 7.07 10.24 -7.10
N THR A 95 7.08 8.91 -7.13
CA THR A 95 7.20 8.17 -8.37
C THR A 95 5.91 7.42 -8.73
N THR A 96 5.87 6.89 -9.94
CA THR A 96 4.78 6.00 -10.39
C THR A 96 4.78 4.65 -9.69
N GLY A 97 5.82 4.32 -8.93
CA GLY A 97 5.95 3.06 -8.20
C GLY A 97 4.82 2.80 -7.20
N SER A 98 4.22 3.88 -6.66
CA SER A 98 3.09 3.80 -5.72
C SER A 98 1.71 3.61 -6.36
N ALA A 99 1.61 3.46 -7.69
CA ALA A 99 0.31 3.43 -8.38
C ALA A 99 -0.60 2.28 -7.92
N ASP A 100 -0.06 1.09 -7.74
CA ASP A 100 -0.81 -0.09 -7.27
C ASP A 100 -1.26 0.06 -5.81
N ASP A 101 -0.42 0.61 -4.95
CA ASP A 101 -0.75 0.88 -3.55
C ASP A 101 -1.86 1.94 -3.43
N LEU A 102 -1.80 2.99 -4.23
CA LEU A 102 -2.86 4.01 -4.28
C LEU A 102 -4.18 3.42 -4.76
N ALA A 103 -4.17 2.56 -5.79
CA ALA A 103 -5.36 1.88 -6.27
C ALA A 103 -5.97 0.98 -5.20
N LYS A 104 -5.17 0.21 -4.48
CA LYS A 104 -5.60 -0.64 -3.36
C LYS A 104 -6.14 0.19 -2.21
N ALA A 105 -5.44 1.27 -1.82
CA ALA A 105 -5.87 2.14 -0.74
C ALA A 105 -7.23 2.79 -1.06
N SER A 106 -7.40 3.33 -2.25
CA SER A 106 -8.67 3.91 -2.70
C SER A 106 -9.80 2.89 -2.71
N SER A 107 -9.53 1.66 -3.16
CA SER A 107 -10.51 0.56 -3.17
C SER A 107 -10.96 0.19 -1.75
N TYR A 108 -10.02 0.06 -0.80
CA TYR A 108 -10.35 -0.24 0.60
C TYR A 108 -11.17 0.89 1.23
N ALA A 109 -10.77 2.15 1.05
CA ALA A 109 -11.50 3.30 1.57
C ALA A 109 -12.92 3.36 0.99
N LEU A 110 -13.09 3.12 -0.30
CA LEU A 110 -14.40 3.06 -0.94
C LEU A 110 -15.28 1.96 -0.35
N LYS A 111 -14.74 0.75 -0.14
CA LYS A 111 -15.47 -0.36 0.48
C LYS A 111 -15.87 -0.06 1.92
N MET A 112 -15.02 0.60 2.70
CA MET A 112 -15.37 1.05 4.06
C MET A 112 -16.62 1.92 4.06
N VAL A 113 -16.73 2.82 3.09
CA VAL A 113 -17.83 3.78 2.98
C VAL A 113 -19.08 3.15 2.38
N THR A 114 -18.95 2.36 1.32
CA THR A 114 -20.08 1.90 0.51
C THR A 114 -20.57 0.49 0.80
N GLU A 115 -19.70 -0.38 1.36
CA GLU A 115 -20.03 -1.79 1.57
C GLU A 115 -20.13 -2.16 3.06
N PHE A 116 -19.20 -1.64 3.89
CA PHE A 116 -19.05 -2.09 5.27
C PHE A 116 -19.74 -1.19 6.29
N GLY A 117 -20.32 -0.05 5.86
CA GLY A 117 -20.98 0.89 6.78
C GLY A 117 -20.04 1.47 7.84
N MET A 118 -18.74 1.66 7.50
CA MET A 118 -17.70 2.08 8.43
C MET A 118 -17.42 3.60 8.38
N SER A 119 -18.23 4.39 7.67
CA SER A 119 -18.18 5.85 7.66
C SER A 119 -19.19 6.41 8.65
N GLU A 120 -18.77 7.34 9.50
CA GLU A 120 -19.66 8.03 10.44
C GLU A 120 -20.59 9.03 9.73
N LYS A 121 -20.13 9.65 8.63
CA LYS A 121 -20.93 10.61 7.86
C LYS A 121 -22.03 9.95 7.03
N ILE A 122 -21.73 8.79 6.46
CA ILE A 122 -22.70 8.02 5.66
C ILE A 122 -23.60 7.17 6.58
N GLY A 123 -23.06 6.69 7.70
CA GLY A 123 -23.74 5.78 8.60
C GLY A 123 -23.64 4.31 8.19
N PRO A 124 -24.35 3.42 8.90
CA PRO A 124 -24.29 1.97 8.70
C PRO A 124 -25.17 1.53 7.50
N LEU A 125 -24.86 2.06 6.32
CA LEU A 125 -25.57 1.78 5.09
C LEU A 125 -24.72 0.97 4.14
N SER A 126 -25.32 0.05 3.40
CA SER A 126 -24.70 -0.60 2.23
C SER A 126 -25.22 0.08 0.98
N LEU A 127 -24.35 0.79 0.29
CA LEU A 127 -24.65 1.50 -0.96
C LEU A 127 -24.18 0.73 -2.19
N LYS A 128 -23.63 -0.47 -1.98
CA LYS A 128 -23.24 -1.38 -3.07
C LYS A 128 -24.51 -1.85 -3.78
N LYS A 129 -24.53 -1.73 -5.12
CA LYS A 129 -25.57 -2.38 -5.90
C LYS A 129 -25.41 -3.90 -5.77
N PRO A 130 -26.50 -4.67 -5.57
CA PRO A 130 -26.43 -6.10 -5.77
C PRO A 130 -25.96 -6.35 -7.20
N ASP A 131 -25.01 -7.29 -7.38
CA ASP A 131 -24.53 -7.71 -8.69
C ASP A 131 -25.75 -8.13 -9.53
N GLN A 132 -26.20 -7.24 -10.40
CA GLN A 132 -27.15 -7.61 -11.42
C GLN A 132 -26.37 -8.44 -12.43
N GLU A 133 -26.73 -9.72 -12.55
CA GLU A 133 -26.28 -10.58 -13.64
C GLU A 133 -26.39 -9.79 -14.95
N VAL A 134 -25.25 -9.67 -15.63
CA VAL A 134 -25.16 -8.97 -16.92
C VAL A 134 -25.97 -9.78 -17.94
N PHE A 135 -27.25 -9.46 -18.06
CA PHE A 135 -28.05 -9.90 -19.20
C PHE A 135 -27.61 -9.10 -20.41
N LEU A 136 -26.91 -9.76 -21.32
CA LEU A 136 -26.49 -9.27 -22.63
C LEU A 136 -27.67 -8.56 -23.32
N GLY A 137 -27.58 -7.23 -23.52
CA GLY A 137 -28.41 -6.55 -24.49
C GLY A 137 -29.15 -5.27 -24.10
N ARG A 138 -28.85 -4.62 -22.97
CA ARG A 138 -29.38 -3.26 -22.71
C ARG A 138 -28.28 -2.35 -22.18
N ASP A 139 -27.90 -1.38 -23.00
CA ASP A 139 -27.28 -0.12 -22.56
C ASP A 139 -28.27 0.64 -21.66
N ILE A 140 -28.26 0.32 -20.39
CA ILE A 140 -28.94 1.13 -19.40
C ILE A 140 -27.87 2.04 -18.84
N SER A 141 -27.98 3.36 -19.10
CA SER A 141 -27.31 4.39 -18.35
C SER A 141 -27.46 4.07 -16.87
N GLN A 142 -26.43 3.50 -16.26
CA GLN A 142 -26.45 3.07 -14.86
C GLN A 142 -26.52 4.31 -13.97
N LYS A 143 -27.74 4.74 -13.64
CA LYS A 143 -27.93 5.70 -12.55
C LYS A 143 -27.42 5.02 -11.28
N CYS A 144 -26.43 5.64 -10.62
CA CYS A 144 -26.04 5.26 -9.27
C CYS A 144 -27.31 5.13 -8.42
N GLY A 145 -27.44 4.06 -7.61
CA GLY A 145 -28.63 3.81 -6.80
C GLY A 145 -28.85 4.83 -5.67
N TYR A 146 -28.09 5.95 -5.66
CA TYR A 146 -28.11 7.03 -4.69
C TYR A 146 -28.01 8.39 -5.40
N SER A 147 -28.37 9.49 -4.69
CA SER A 147 -28.39 10.85 -5.22
C SER A 147 -26.98 11.40 -5.48
N GLU A 148 -26.89 12.45 -6.30
CA GLU A 148 -25.63 13.21 -6.54
C GLU A 148 -25.00 13.70 -5.22
N ASN A 149 -25.81 14.16 -4.27
CA ASN A 149 -25.35 14.59 -2.96
C ASN A 149 -24.70 13.43 -2.17
N THR A 150 -25.27 12.24 -2.24
CA THR A 150 -24.69 11.04 -1.62
C THR A 150 -23.39 10.64 -2.31
N ALA A 151 -23.32 10.75 -3.64
CA ALA A 151 -22.09 10.51 -4.39
C ALA A 151 -20.97 11.45 -3.94
N GLN A 152 -21.25 12.74 -3.82
CA GLN A 152 -20.30 13.73 -3.33
C GLN A 152 -19.81 13.41 -1.91
N LEU A 153 -20.73 13.04 -1.00
CA LEU A 153 -20.37 12.65 0.37
C LEU A 153 -19.47 11.40 0.40
N ILE A 154 -19.70 10.42 -0.49
CA ILE A 154 -18.83 9.25 -0.63
C ILE A 154 -17.44 9.68 -1.04
N ASP A 155 -17.32 10.53 -2.07
CA ASP A 155 -16.02 11.00 -2.57
C ASP A 155 -15.24 11.77 -1.50
N GLU A 156 -15.91 12.64 -0.74
CA GLU A 156 -15.32 13.39 0.38
C GLU A 156 -14.82 12.46 1.48
N GLU A 157 -15.62 11.46 1.87
CA GLU A 157 -15.24 10.50 2.92
C GLU A 157 -14.09 9.59 2.48
N VAL A 158 -14.10 9.08 1.25
CA VAL A 158 -13.00 8.29 0.70
C VAL A 158 -11.70 9.10 0.72
N LYS A 159 -11.76 10.35 0.23
CA LYS A 159 -10.62 11.26 0.23
C LYS A 159 -10.11 11.50 1.66
N ARG A 160 -11.00 11.79 2.61
CA ARG A 160 -10.65 12.01 4.01
C ARG A 160 -9.96 10.79 4.61
N ILE A 161 -10.53 9.60 4.45
CA ILE A 161 -9.96 8.35 4.99
C ILE A 161 -8.55 8.10 4.44
N VAL A 162 -8.32 8.30 3.15
CA VAL A 162 -7.00 8.13 2.54
C VAL A 162 -6.00 9.16 3.05
N LEU A 163 -6.41 10.44 3.16
CA LEU A 163 -5.53 11.50 3.67
C LEU A 163 -5.20 11.32 5.15
N ASP A 164 -6.14 10.89 5.97
CA ASP A 164 -5.90 10.58 7.39
C ASP A 164 -4.90 9.43 7.54
N ALA A 165 -5.03 8.38 6.73
CA ALA A 165 -4.09 7.26 6.72
C ALA A 165 -2.69 7.69 6.23
N GLN A 166 -2.62 8.59 5.23
CA GLN A 166 -1.35 9.16 4.76
C GLN A 166 -0.68 9.99 5.85
N ALA A 167 -1.44 10.84 6.53
CA ALA A 167 -0.93 11.65 7.64
C ALA A 167 -0.36 10.78 8.76
N LYS A 168 -1.04 9.68 9.10
CA LYS A 168 -0.59 8.69 10.09
C LYS A 168 0.71 8.00 9.66
N ALA A 169 0.79 7.54 8.42
CA ALA A 169 2.01 6.94 7.88
C ALA A 169 3.19 7.93 7.92
N ARG A 170 2.96 9.17 7.47
CA ARG A 170 3.97 10.24 7.49
C ARG A 170 4.46 10.55 8.89
N GLU A 171 3.56 10.68 9.86
CA GLU A 171 3.91 10.91 11.26
C GLU A 171 4.87 9.83 11.78
N LEU A 172 4.53 8.55 11.59
CA LEU A 172 5.34 7.42 12.01
C LEU A 172 6.72 7.41 11.35
N LEU A 173 6.79 7.69 10.05
CA LEU A 173 8.05 7.72 9.31
C LEU A 173 8.96 8.88 9.72
N VAL A 174 8.39 10.06 10.01
CA VAL A 174 9.17 11.21 10.50
C VAL A 174 9.73 10.93 11.89
N GLN A 175 8.93 10.37 12.80
CA GLN A 175 9.36 10.00 14.15
C GLN A 175 10.46 8.93 14.14
N HIS A 176 10.42 8.01 13.17
CA HIS A 176 11.36 6.88 13.06
C HIS A 176 12.28 6.98 11.84
N LYS A 177 12.65 8.21 11.46
CA LYS A 177 13.46 8.48 10.26
C LYS A 177 14.79 7.74 10.26
N LYS A 178 15.44 7.57 11.42
CA LYS A 178 16.69 6.81 11.54
C LYS A 178 16.52 5.33 11.17
N ILE A 179 15.42 4.71 11.61
CA ILE A 179 15.09 3.32 11.27
C ILE A 179 14.81 3.20 9.79
N LEU A 180 14.04 4.13 9.21
CA LEU A 180 13.79 4.19 7.77
C LEU A 180 15.08 4.24 6.96
N ASP A 181 16.03 5.12 7.34
CA ASP A 181 17.31 5.27 6.67
C ASP A 181 18.19 4.01 6.81
N GLU A 182 18.19 3.38 7.97
CA GLU A 182 18.99 2.17 8.20
C GLU A 182 18.46 0.97 7.38
N ILE A 183 17.14 0.77 7.33
CA ILE A 183 16.54 -0.29 6.51
C ILE A 183 16.85 -0.04 5.04
N ALA A 184 16.64 1.19 4.54
CA ALA A 184 16.92 1.54 3.14
C ALA A 184 18.39 1.34 2.77
N ALA A 185 19.33 1.73 3.63
CA ALA A 185 20.76 1.52 3.41
C ALA A 185 21.11 0.03 3.32
N LYS A 186 20.60 -0.80 4.25
CA LYS A 186 20.82 -2.25 4.21
C LYS A 186 20.17 -2.92 3.00
N LEU A 187 18.99 -2.44 2.53
CA LEU A 187 18.37 -2.92 1.30
C LEU A 187 19.20 -2.55 0.06
N CYS A 188 19.78 -1.35 0.01
CA CYS A 188 20.70 -0.99 -1.08
C CYS A 188 21.94 -1.89 -1.14
N ASP A 189 22.44 -2.34 0.01
CA ASP A 189 23.62 -3.22 0.11
C ASP A 189 23.28 -4.69 -0.17
N ARG A 190 22.26 -5.23 0.52
CA ARG A 190 21.97 -6.67 0.52
C ARG A 190 20.84 -7.07 -0.43
N GLU A 191 20.10 -6.11 -0.97
CA GLU A 191 18.92 -6.27 -1.84
C GLU A 191 17.73 -6.99 -1.21
N MET A 192 17.93 -7.59 -0.04
CA MET A 192 16.92 -8.36 0.69
C MET A 192 17.22 -8.38 2.19
N LEU A 193 16.15 -8.25 3.00
CA LEU A 193 16.20 -8.40 4.45
C LEU A 193 15.12 -9.36 4.91
N SER A 194 15.43 -10.20 5.90
CA SER A 194 14.47 -11.04 6.59
C SER A 194 13.71 -10.26 7.68
N GLY A 195 12.61 -10.83 8.18
CA GLY A 195 11.91 -10.26 9.34
C GLY A 195 12.81 -10.15 10.57
N GLU A 196 13.72 -11.10 10.78
CA GLU A 196 14.70 -11.08 11.87
C GLU A 196 15.69 -9.93 11.73
N ASP A 197 16.21 -9.65 10.50
CA ASP A 197 17.07 -8.50 10.24
C ASP A 197 16.35 -7.19 10.59
N ILE A 198 15.05 -7.07 10.26
CA ILE A 198 14.23 -5.91 10.59
C ILE A 198 14.05 -5.79 12.12
N ASP A 199 13.80 -6.89 12.81
CA ASP A 199 13.63 -6.90 14.27
C ASP A 199 14.89 -6.40 14.99
N VAL A 200 16.07 -6.82 14.53
CA VAL A 200 17.35 -6.35 15.06
C VAL A 200 17.53 -4.84 14.89
N ILE A 201 17.14 -4.28 13.74
CA ILE A 201 17.22 -2.83 13.50
C ILE A 201 16.32 -2.08 14.49
N PHE A 202 15.09 -2.55 14.69
CA PHE A 202 14.16 -1.92 15.63
C PHE A 202 14.62 -2.01 17.09
N GLN A 203 15.31 -3.07 17.48
CA GLN A 203 15.87 -3.23 18.84
C GLN A 203 17.12 -2.37 19.08
N GLY A 204 17.92 -2.15 18.05
CA GLY A 204 19.17 -1.37 18.13
C GLY A 204 18.98 0.15 18.06
N SER A 205 17.82 0.62 17.66
CA SER A 205 17.50 2.06 17.57
C SER A 205 16.46 2.42 18.63
N PRO A 206 16.87 2.84 19.84
CA PRO A 206 15.91 3.35 20.83
C PRO A 206 15.21 4.60 20.28
N ALA A 207 13.90 4.71 20.56
CA ALA A 207 13.02 5.79 20.13
C ALA A 207 13.52 7.18 20.52
#